data_d17f6142a4d07ba3e7e42fc766fff213
#
_entry.id   d17f6142a4d07ba3e7e42fc766fff213
#
_cell.length_a   1.000
_cell.length_b   1.000
_cell.length_c   1.000
_cell.angle_alpha   90.00
_cell.angle_beta   90.00
_cell.angle_gamma   90.00
#
_symmetry.space_group_name_H-M   'P 1'
#
loop_
_entity.id
_entity.type
_entity.pdbx_description
1 polymer ?
#
loop_
_entity_poly.entity_id
_entity_poly.type
_entity_poly.pdbx_seq_one_letter_code
_entity_poly.pdbx_strand_id
1 'polypeptide(L)'
;MDKSISKNKLFIAACISLIVTAMTFAIRAGILGQLGEDFELNNTQLGFVNAMAFWGFPVATIFGGFLYNLLGAKKLMIIAFFSHVIGLLMTIYAGGFATLLISSFFIGFANGSVEAACNPLIADMYSDNRTTMLNKFHVWFPGGIVIGSLTSKFMTDFGLGWESQIAIMLLPTIIYGYLFIKEEFPKTQHIESDTVLNLKSLFTPLFIFIAICMTLTATAELGTQQWLTPLLEKSGASPMLILALITGIMAVGRYFA
;
A
#
# COMPACT_ATOMS: atom_id res chain seq x y z
N MET A 1 -2.53 -1.61 35.55
CA MET A 1 -2.11 -2.88 34.93
C MET A 1 -1.37 -2.53 33.65
N ASP A 2 -0.07 -2.72 33.64
CA ASP A 2 0.74 -2.56 32.43
C ASP A 2 0.28 -3.65 31.44
N LYS A 3 -0.42 -3.25 30.37
CA LYS A 3 -0.78 -4.19 29.33
C LYS A 3 0.50 -4.59 28.62
N SER A 4 0.84 -5.87 28.69
CA SER A 4 2.02 -6.37 27.97
C SER A 4 1.81 -6.17 26.46
N ILE A 5 2.81 -5.57 25.80
CA ILE A 5 2.84 -5.35 24.35
C ILE A 5 2.72 -6.70 23.66
N SER A 6 1.67 -6.88 22.86
CA SER A 6 1.48 -8.10 22.08
C SER A 6 2.14 -7.96 20.70
N LYS A 7 3.42 -8.37 20.59
CA LYS A 7 4.16 -8.34 19.31
C LYS A 7 3.42 -9.07 18.19
N ASN A 8 2.81 -10.21 18.49
CA ASN A 8 2.08 -10.99 17.48
C ASN A 8 0.86 -10.25 16.93
N LYS A 9 0.07 -9.57 17.78
CA LYS A 9 -1.10 -8.82 17.32
C LYS A 9 -0.70 -7.61 16.51
N LEU A 10 0.35 -6.90 16.92
CA LEU A 10 0.90 -5.78 16.14
C LEU A 10 1.44 -6.24 14.79
N PHE A 11 2.13 -7.40 14.75
CA PHE A 11 2.61 -7.97 13.51
C PHE A 11 1.45 -8.37 12.58
N ILE A 12 0.40 -9.02 13.09
CA ILE A 12 -0.79 -9.37 12.32
C ILE A 12 -1.48 -8.11 11.79
N ALA A 13 -1.63 -7.08 12.62
CA ALA A 13 -2.22 -5.81 12.20
C ALA A 13 -1.39 -5.12 11.10
N ALA A 14 -0.06 -5.17 11.21
CA ALA A 14 0.84 -4.69 10.17
C ALA A 14 0.68 -5.49 8.86
N CYS A 15 0.60 -6.82 8.92
CA CYS A 15 0.35 -7.65 7.74
C CYS A 15 -0.99 -7.32 7.08
N ILE A 16 -2.07 -7.13 7.86
CA ILE A 16 -3.38 -6.76 7.31
C ILE A 16 -3.32 -5.38 6.66
N SER A 17 -2.65 -4.40 7.26
CA SER A 17 -2.49 -3.08 6.66
C SER A 17 -1.71 -3.11 5.34
N LEU A 18 -0.70 -3.98 5.24
CA LEU A 18 0.05 -4.20 4.00
C LEU A 18 -0.79 -4.92 2.94
N ILE A 19 -1.65 -5.86 3.34
CA ILE A 19 -2.64 -6.48 2.44
C ILE A 19 -3.58 -5.42 1.87
N VAL A 20 -4.11 -4.50 2.70
CA VAL A 20 -4.95 -3.39 2.22
C VAL A 20 -4.18 -2.52 1.23
N THR A 21 -2.95 -2.12 1.56
CA THR A 21 -2.06 -1.40 0.63
C THR A 21 -1.97 -2.10 -0.72
N ALA A 22 -1.69 -3.39 -0.73
CA ALA A 22 -1.56 -4.19 -1.95
C ALA A 22 -2.89 -4.35 -2.71
N MET A 23 -3.99 -4.59 -2.00
CA MET A 23 -5.34 -4.65 -2.59
C MET A 23 -5.72 -3.35 -3.30
N THR A 24 -5.33 -2.18 -2.78
CA THR A 24 -5.60 -0.89 -3.44
C THR A 24 -4.94 -0.80 -4.81
N PHE A 25 -3.75 -1.36 -4.99
CA PHE A 25 -3.10 -1.42 -6.31
C PHE A 25 -3.80 -2.40 -7.25
N ALA A 26 -4.12 -3.61 -6.77
CA ALA A 26 -4.71 -4.67 -7.57
C ALA A 26 -6.14 -4.33 -8.03
N ILE A 27 -7.00 -3.91 -7.10
CA ILE A 27 -8.39 -3.58 -7.39
C ILE A 27 -8.46 -2.37 -8.33
N ARG A 28 -7.63 -1.35 -8.11
CA ARG A 28 -7.58 -0.19 -9.01
C ARG A 28 -7.22 -0.60 -10.44
N ALA A 29 -6.22 -1.46 -10.62
CA ALA A 29 -5.88 -1.97 -11.94
C ALA A 29 -7.06 -2.70 -12.60
N GLY A 30 -7.87 -3.42 -11.81
CA GLY A 30 -9.05 -4.15 -12.27
C GLY A 30 -10.21 -3.26 -12.70
N ILE A 31 -10.43 -2.15 -11.99
CA ILE A 31 -11.59 -1.25 -12.23
C ILE A 31 -11.28 -0.07 -13.16
N LEU A 32 -10.03 0.05 -13.64
CA LEU A 32 -9.58 1.23 -14.38
C LEU A 32 -10.45 1.51 -15.62
N GLY A 33 -10.84 0.46 -16.35
CA GLY A 33 -11.73 0.57 -17.51
C GLY A 33 -13.12 1.09 -17.11
N GLN A 34 -13.71 0.51 -16.05
CA GLN A 34 -15.03 0.95 -15.54
C GLN A 34 -15.02 2.42 -15.11
N LEU A 35 -13.95 2.88 -14.43
CA LEU A 35 -13.81 4.30 -14.09
C LEU A 35 -13.71 5.18 -15.33
N GLY A 36 -13.05 4.69 -16.39
CA GLY A 36 -12.95 5.40 -17.66
C GLY A 36 -14.31 5.59 -18.32
N GLU A 37 -15.13 4.55 -18.34
CA GLU A 37 -16.47 4.56 -18.91
C GLU A 37 -17.44 5.42 -18.09
N ASP A 38 -17.52 5.21 -16.77
CA ASP A 38 -18.51 5.85 -15.91
C ASP A 38 -18.27 7.37 -15.74
N PHE A 39 -17.01 7.80 -15.78
CA PHE A 39 -16.64 9.22 -15.66
C PHE A 39 -16.20 9.87 -16.97
N GLU A 40 -16.37 9.17 -18.10
CA GLU A 40 -15.98 9.63 -19.45
C GLU A 40 -14.51 10.11 -19.51
N LEU A 41 -13.59 9.37 -18.84
CA LEU A 41 -12.19 9.73 -18.74
C LEU A 41 -11.37 9.19 -19.92
N ASN A 42 -10.55 10.04 -20.50
CA ASN A 42 -9.56 9.59 -21.47
C ASN A 42 -8.34 8.93 -20.81
N ASN A 43 -7.51 8.24 -21.60
CA ASN A 43 -6.34 7.50 -21.11
C ASN A 43 -5.34 8.39 -20.34
N THR A 44 -5.20 9.67 -20.72
CA THR A 44 -4.33 10.61 -20.01
C THR A 44 -4.88 10.90 -18.61
N GLN A 45 -6.17 11.13 -18.48
CA GLN A 45 -6.83 11.37 -17.20
C GLN A 45 -6.75 10.13 -16.29
N LEU A 46 -6.97 8.92 -16.83
CA LEU A 46 -6.80 7.66 -16.10
C LEU A 46 -5.34 7.48 -15.65
N GLY A 47 -4.39 7.86 -16.50
CA GLY A 47 -2.97 7.89 -16.15
C GLY A 47 -2.69 8.82 -14.97
N PHE A 48 -3.29 10.01 -14.92
CA PHE A 48 -3.16 10.93 -13.78
C PHE A 48 -3.81 10.38 -12.51
N VAL A 49 -4.99 9.77 -12.59
CA VAL A 49 -5.65 9.12 -11.44
C VAL A 49 -4.74 8.04 -10.85
N ASN A 50 -4.14 7.19 -11.68
CA ASN A 50 -3.18 6.20 -11.24
C ASN A 50 -1.91 6.84 -10.65
N ALA A 51 -1.35 7.83 -11.33
CA ALA A 51 -0.13 8.50 -10.90
C ALA A 51 -0.29 9.16 -9.53
N MET A 52 -1.46 9.69 -9.19
CA MET A 52 -1.71 10.35 -7.89
C MET A 52 -1.54 9.39 -6.70
N ALA A 53 -1.87 8.10 -6.83
CA ALA A 53 -1.58 7.13 -5.79
C ALA A 53 -0.07 6.89 -5.64
N PHE A 54 0.66 6.86 -6.75
CA PHE A 54 2.12 6.76 -6.72
C PHE A 54 2.79 8.03 -6.19
N TRP A 55 2.19 9.22 -6.36
CA TRP A 55 2.68 10.45 -5.73
C TRP A 55 2.38 10.54 -4.24
N GLY A 56 1.21 10.09 -3.81
CA GLY A 56 0.85 10.06 -2.39
C GLY A 56 1.81 9.18 -1.57
N PHE A 57 2.25 8.07 -2.13
CA PHE A 57 3.14 7.11 -1.45
C PHE A 57 4.49 7.72 -1.03
N PRO A 58 5.33 8.27 -1.92
CA PRO A 58 6.60 8.86 -1.53
C PRO A 58 6.44 10.09 -0.64
N VAL A 59 5.40 10.89 -0.83
CA VAL A 59 5.10 12.02 0.07
C VAL A 59 4.92 11.51 1.49
N ALA A 60 4.08 10.49 1.69
CA ALA A 60 3.86 9.91 3.01
C ALA A 60 5.12 9.23 3.57
N THR A 61 5.89 8.53 2.74
CA THR A 61 7.10 7.82 3.19
C THR A 61 8.19 8.81 3.63
N ILE A 62 8.40 9.89 2.87
CA ILE A 62 9.38 10.93 3.21
C ILE A 62 8.97 11.62 4.54
N PHE A 63 7.74 12.13 4.61
CA PHE A 63 7.27 12.78 5.85
C PHE A 63 7.15 11.78 7.00
N GLY A 64 6.68 10.57 6.74
CA GLY A 64 6.54 9.51 7.74
C GLY A 64 7.86 9.09 8.36
N GLY A 65 8.94 9.04 7.58
CA GLY A 65 10.28 8.78 8.11
C GLY A 65 10.72 9.82 9.14
N PHE A 66 10.49 11.12 8.91
CA PHE A 66 10.74 12.18 9.87
C PHE A 66 9.78 12.12 11.06
N LEU A 67 8.49 11.89 10.78
CA LEU A 67 7.45 11.89 11.80
C LEU A 67 7.47 10.63 12.67
N TYR A 68 8.09 9.53 12.22
CA TYR A 68 8.20 8.31 13.03
C TYR A 68 8.89 8.58 14.38
N ASN A 69 9.98 9.30 14.36
CA ASN A 69 10.72 9.67 15.58
C ASN A 69 9.94 10.64 16.49
N LEU A 70 9.09 11.50 15.90
CA LEU A 70 8.32 12.50 16.64
C LEU A 70 6.99 11.96 17.15
N LEU A 71 6.28 11.22 16.33
CA LEU A 71 4.92 10.77 16.59
C LEU A 71 4.84 9.32 17.08
N GLY A 72 5.83 8.49 16.70
CA GLY A 72 5.83 7.06 16.91
C GLY A 72 4.94 6.29 15.93
N ALA A 73 5.15 4.99 15.85
CA ALA A 73 4.43 4.10 14.94
C ALA A 73 2.91 4.17 15.08
N LYS A 74 2.38 4.24 16.31
CA LYS A 74 0.94 4.25 16.58
C LYS A 74 0.23 5.41 15.90
N LYS A 75 0.73 6.63 16.05
CA LYS A 75 0.10 7.83 15.47
C LYS A 75 0.18 7.80 13.95
N LEU A 76 1.30 7.33 13.38
CA LEU A 76 1.42 7.16 11.93
C LEU A 76 0.41 6.14 11.39
N MET A 77 0.20 5.02 12.09
CA MET A 77 -0.80 4.04 11.69
C MET A 77 -2.23 4.55 11.82
N ILE A 78 -2.52 5.43 12.79
CA ILE A 78 -3.81 6.11 12.87
C ILE A 78 -4.00 7.06 11.68
N ILE A 79 -2.96 7.80 11.29
CA ILE A 79 -2.99 8.66 10.09
C ILE A 79 -3.22 7.80 8.83
N ALA A 80 -2.52 6.68 8.69
CA ALA A 80 -2.71 5.74 7.59
C ALA A 80 -4.15 5.21 7.53
N PHE A 81 -4.70 4.82 8.67
CA PHE A 81 -6.07 4.33 8.78
C PHE A 81 -7.10 5.36 8.29
N PHE A 82 -7.03 6.58 8.83
CA PHE A 82 -7.98 7.63 8.41
C PHE A 82 -7.78 8.02 6.94
N SER A 83 -6.55 8.07 6.46
CA SER A 83 -6.27 8.35 5.05
C SER A 83 -6.81 7.26 4.11
N HIS A 84 -6.70 5.97 4.50
CA HIS A 84 -7.35 4.87 3.76
C HIS A 84 -8.88 5.03 3.76
N VAL A 85 -9.49 5.22 4.92
CA VAL A 85 -10.96 5.37 5.02
C VAL A 85 -11.43 6.56 4.18
N ILE A 86 -10.80 7.72 4.33
CA ILE A 86 -11.14 8.92 3.55
C ILE A 86 -10.96 8.65 2.05
N GLY A 87 -9.82 8.12 1.64
CA GLY A 87 -9.55 7.84 0.23
C GLY A 87 -10.52 6.85 -0.38
N LEU A 88 -10.84 5.74 0.33
CA LEU A 88 -11.80 4.75 -0.13
C LEU A 88 -13.22 5.33 -0.23
N LEU A 89 -13.67 6.04 0.80
CA LEU A 89 -15.00 6.68 0.76
C LEU A 89 -15.09 7.75 -0.32
N MET A 90 -14.06 8.60 -0.47
CA MET A 90 -14.02 9.59 -1.54
C MET A 90 -14.03 8.95 -2.94
N THR A 91 -13.44 7.74 -3.08
CA THR A 91 -13.51 7.00 -4.34
C THR A 91 -14.92 6.49 -4.59
N ILE A 92 -15.57 5.85 -3.58
CA ILE A 92 -16.93 5.32 -3.69
C ILE A 92 -17.94 6.42 -4.07
N TYR A 93 -17.79 7.60 -3.49
CA TYR A 93 -18.68 8.75 -3.74
C TYR A 93 -18.06 9.76 -4.72
N ALA A 94 -17.18 9.31 -5.59
CA ALA A 94 -16.55 10.21 -6.56
C ALA A 94 -17.60 10.82 -7.51
N GLY A 95 -17.51 12.14 -7.68
CA GLY A 95 -18.37 12.89 -8.62
C GLY A 95 -17.67 13.21 -9.95
N GLY A 96 -16.44 12.71 -10.18
CA GLY A 96 -15.68 12.97 -11.41
C GLY A 96 -14.16 12.96 -11.21
N PHE A 97 -13.44 13.38 -12.23
CA PHE A 97 -11.99 13.34 -12.33
C PHE A 97 -11.25 13.94 -11.12
N ALA A 98 -11.64 15.14 -10.67
CA ALA A 98 -10.97 15.83 -9.58
C ALA A 98 -11.08 15.06 -8.25
N THR A 99 -12.26 14.51 -7.95
CA THR A 99 -12.44 13.68 -6.74
C THR A 99 -11.67 12.37 -6.81
N LEU A 100 -11.56 11.75 -7.98
CA LEU A 100 -10.74 10.55 -8.19
C LEU A 100 -9.24 10.85 -8.01
N LEU A 101 -8.75 12.01 -8.45
CA LEU A 101 -7.37 12.42 -8.21
C LEU A 101 -7.07 12.55 -6.72
N ILE A 102 -7.92 13.29 -6.00
CA ILE A 102 -7.73 13.55 -4.57
C ILE A 102 -7.84 12.24 -3.77
N SER A 103 -8.85 11.43 -4.05
CA SER A 103 -9.02 10.13 -3.38
C SER A 103 -7.84 9.20 -3.62
N SER A 104 -7.33 9.14 -4.85
CA SER A 104 -6.15 8.36 -5.20
C SER A 104 -4.90 8.82 -4.46
N PHE A 105 -4.72 10.14 -4.30
CA PHE A 105 -3.64 10.67 -3.48
C PHE A 105 -3.75 10.24 -2.02
N PHE A 106 -4.95 10.32 -1.41
CA PHE A 106 -5.16 9.86 -0.02
C PHE A 106 -4.89 8.37 0.15
N ILE A 107 -5.30 7.53 -0.79
CA ILE A 107 -5.00 6.10 -0.78
C ILE A 107 -3.48 5.88 -0.86
N GLY A 108 -2.80 6.55 -1.79
CA GLY A 108 -1.35 6.46 -1.91
C GLY A 108 -0.62 6.96 -0.67
N PHE A 109 -1.08 8.06 -0.08
CA PHE A 109 -0.55 8.61 1.17
C PHE A 109 -0.73 7.63 2.34
N ALA A 110 -1.89 6.96 2.43
CA ALA A 110 -2.13 5.92 3.41
C ALA A 110 -1.16 4.74 3.24
N ASN A 111 -0.98 4.27 1.99
CA ASN A 111 -0.06 3.18 1.65
C ASN A 111 1.38 3.50 2.09
N GLY A 112 1.87 4.70 1.76
CA GLY A 112 3.20 5.15 2.18
C GLY A 112 3.33 5.32 3.70
N SER A 113 2.26 5.76 4.38
CA SER A 113 2.24 5.87 5.84
C SER A 113 2.30 4.51 6.53
N VAL A 114 1.66 3.47 5.96
CA VAL A 114 1.77 2.07 6.42
C VAL A 114 3.23 1.61 6.35
N GLU A 115 3.89 1.81 5.22
CA GLU A 115 5.29 1.42 5.04
C GLU A 115 6.23 2.18 6.00
N ALA A 116 6.05 3.50 6.12
CA ALA A 116 6.86 4.34 6.99
C ALA A 116 6.71 3.99 8.48
N ALA A 117 5.55 3.44 8.87
CA ALA A 117 5.27 3.05 10.26
C ALA A 117 5.64 1.59 10.55
N CYS A 118 5.25 0.65 9.67
CA CYS A 118 5.36 -0.78 9.95
C CYS A 118 6.79 -1.31 9.79
N ASN A 119 7.56 -0.83 8.81
CA ASN A 119 8.93 -1.29 8.61
C ASN A 119 9.81 -1.05 9.85
N PRO A 120 9.93 0.17 10.39
CA PRO A 120 10.73 0.38 11.60
C PRO A 120 10.09 -0.28 12.83
N LEU A 121 8.76 -0.31 12.96
CA LEU A 121 8.08 -0.99 14.05
C LEU A 121 8.45 -2.48 14.12
N ILE A 122 8.43 -3.19 13.00
CA ILE A 122 8.78 -4.60 12.92
C ILE A 122 10.27 -4.80 13.19
N ALA A 123 11.11 -3.93 12.62
CA ALA A 123 12.55 -3.97 12.84
C ALA A 123 12.92 -3.79 14.32
N ASP A 124 12.20 -2.92 15.05
CA ASP A 124 12.41 -2.66 16.47
C ASP A 124 11.84 -3.79 17.34
N MET A 125 10.66 -4.32 17.01
CA MET A 125 10.05 -5.41 17.77
C MET A 125 10.84 -6.72 17.69
N TYR A 126 11.54 -6.95 16.58
CA TYR A 126 12.23 -8.21 16.28
C TYR A 126 13.72 -7.97 15.96
N SER A 127 14.41 -7.21 16.83
CA SER A 127 15.83 -6.83 16.67
C SER A 127 16.76 -8.01 16.36
N ASP A 128 16.53 -9.17 16.98
CA ASP A 128 17.36 -10.36 16.84
C ASP A 128 17.10 -11.12 15.51
N ASN A 129 15.91 -10.93 14.92
CA ASN A 129 15.44 -11.62 13.71
C ASN A 129 14.88 -10.63 12.67
N ARG A 130 15.41 -9.43 12.62
CA ARG A 130 14.88 -8.28 11.85
C ARG A 130 14.63 -8.65 10.39
N THR A 131 15.64 -9.14 9.69
CA THR A 131 15.54 -9.46 8.24
C THR A 131 14.47 -10.51 7.96
N THR A 132 14.45 -11.58 8.73
CA THR A 132 13.45 -12.66 8.58
C THR A 132 12.03 -12.14 8.81
N MET A 133 11.82 -11.30 9.83
CA MET A 133 10.49 -10.79 10.15
C MET A 133 10.02 -9.73 9.15
N LEU A 134 10.92 -8.90 8.64
CA LEU A 134 10.62 -7.98 7.53
C LEU A 134 10.29 -8.76 6.24
N ASN A 135 11.04 -9.80 5.91
CA ASN A 135 10.70 -10.65 4.76
C ASN A 135 9.32 -11.30 4.91
N LYS A 136 9.00 -11.87 6.10
CA LYS A 136 7.66 -12.40 6.39
C LYS A 136 6.55 -11.36 6.28
N PHE A 137 6.82 -10.13 6.68
CA PHE A 137 5.89 -9.01 6.51
C PHE A 137 5.68 -8.71 5.01
N HIS A 138 6.77 -8.55 4.26
CA HIS A 138 6.70 -8.18 2.84
C HIS A 138 6.17 -9.27 1.90
N VAL A 139 6.08 -10.54 2.32
CA VAL A 139 5.33 -11.58 1.57
C VAL A 139 3.86 -11.20 1.40
N TRP A 140 3.29 -10.46 2.35
CA TRP A 140 1.88 -10.05 2.29
C TRP A 140 1.59 -8.95 1.27
N PHE A 141 2.61 -8.28 0.73
CA PHE A 141 2.39 -7.35 -0.38
C PHE A 141 1.98 -8.10 -1.67
N PRO A 142 2.79 -9.00 -2.26
CA PRO A 142 2.32 -9.80 -3.39
C PRO A 142 1.12 -10.69 -3.03
N GLY A 143 1.05 -11.20 -1.80
CA GLY A 143 -0.13 -11.93 -1.30
C GLY A 143 -1.41 -11.09 -1.35
N GLY A 144 -1.33 -9.83 -0.95
CA GLY A 144 -2.45 -8.88 -1.02
C GLY A 144 -2.85 -8.52 -2.46
N ILE A 145 -1.88 -8.45 -3.39
CA ILE A 145 -2.18 -8.28 -4.82
C ILE A 145 -2.95 -9.49 -5.35
N VAL A 146 -2.55 -10.72 -4.98
CA VAL A 146 -3.29 -11.94 -5.35
C VAL A 146 -4.73 -11.89 -4.81
N ILE A 147 -4.89 -11.57 -3.52
CA ILE A 147 -6.22 -11.45 -2.89
C ILE A 147 -7.05 -10.39 -3.62
N GLY A 148 -6.50 -9.19 -3.84
CA GLY A 148 -7.18 -8.09 -4.51
C GLY A 148 -7.56 -8.41 -5.95
N SER A 149 -6.66 -9.04 -6.71
CA SER A 149 -6.90 -9.43 -8.11
C SER A 149 -8.00 -10.47 -8.23
N LEU A 150 -7.98 -11.50 -7.38
CA LEU A 150 -9.03 -12.52 -7.37
C LEU A 150 -10.36 -11.92 -6.90
N THR A 151 -10.35 -11.07 -5.87
CA THR A 151 -11.55 -10.36 -5.41
C THR A 151 -12.15 -9.53 -6.53
N SER A 152 -11.33 -8.70 -7.20
CA SER A 152 -11.79 -7.88 -8.34
C SER A 152 -12.37 -8.74 -9.45
N LYS A 153 -11.67 -9.83 -9.83
CA LYS A 153 -12.16 -10.75 -10.85
C LYS A 153 -13.54 -11.35 -10.49
N PHE A 154 -13.63 -11.95 -9.31
CA PHE A 154 -14.88 -12.57 -8.88
C PHE A 154 -16.03 -11.55 -8.80
N MET A 155 -15.80 -10.38 -8.23
CA MET A 155 -16.82 -9.35 -8.14
C MET A 155 -17.28 -8.88 -9.51
N THR A 156 -16.36 -8.71 -10.47
CA THR A 156 -16.70 -8.38 -11.87
C THR A 156 -17.48 -9.52 -12.53
N ASP A 157 -17.08 -10.78 -12.35
CA ASP A 157 -17.78 -11.95 -12.92
C ASP A 157 -19.22 -12.07 -12.36
N PHE A 158 -19.46 -11.63 -11.12
CA PHE A 158 -20.80 -11.55 -10.52
C PHE A 158 -21.58 -10.27 -10.88
N GLY A 159 -21.05 -9.42 -11.75
CA GLY A 159 -21.69 -8.18 -12.18
C GLY A 159 -21.69 -7.07 -11.14
N LEU A 160 -20.81 -7.15 -10.14
CA LEU A 160 -20.65 -6.10 -9.13
C LEU A 160 -19.77 -4.96 -9.67
N GLY A 161 -20.26 -3.73 -9.56
CA GLY A 161 -19.57 -2.53 -10.01
C GLY A 161 -18.31 -2.22 -9.20
N TRP A 162 -17.56 -1.24 -9.67
CA TRP A 162 -16.30 -0.81 -9.06
C TRP A 162 -16.49 -0.25 -7.65
N GLU A 163 -17.64 0.38 -7.33
CA GLU A 163 -17.94 0.91 -5.99
C GLU A 163 -17.92 -0.22 -4.95
N SER A 164 -18.53 -1.36 -5.28
CA SER A 164 -18.55 -2.54 -4.41
C SER A 164 -17.14 -3.10 -4.21
N GLN A 165 -16.32 -3.08 -5.27
CA GLN A 165 -14.93 -3.53 -5.21
C GLN A 165 -14.06 -2.63 -4.34
N ILE A 166 -14.32 -1.32 -4.34
CA ILE A 166 -13.67 -0.38 -3.40
C ILE A 166 -14.22 -0.58 -1.98
N ALA A 167 -15.53 -0.75 -1.82
CA ALA A 167 -16.17 -0.89 -0.52
C ALA A 167 -15.68 -2.11 0.26
N ILE A 168 -15.41 -3.24 -0.39
CA ILE A 168 -14.91 -4.45 0.28
C ILE A 168 -13.58 -4.21 0.99
N MET A 169 -12.75 -3.26 0.52
CA MET A 169 -11.48 -2.92 1.16
C MET A 169 -11.65 -2.21 2.52
N LEU A 170 -12.83 -1.62 2.79
CA LEU A 170 -13.12 -1.04 4.10
C LEU A 170 -13.11 -2.09 5.21
N LEU A 171 -13.48 -3.35 4.91
CA LEU A 171 -13.51 -4.42 5.91
C LEU A 171 -12.11 -4.69 6.51
N PRO A 172 -11.08 -5.06 5.75
CA PRO A 172 -9.74 -5.24 6.31
C PRO A 172 -9.13 -3.92 6.82
N THR A 173 -9.52 -2.76 6.27
CA THR A 173 -9.09 -1.45 6.77
C THR A 173 -9.60 -1.22 8.19
N ILE A 174 -10.87 -1.46 8.48
CA ILE A 174 -11.45 -1.34 9.82
C ILE A 174 -10.79 -2.33 10.78
N ILE A 175 -10.51 -3.56 10.32
CA ILE A 175 -9.88 -4.59 11.16
C ILE A 175 -8.50 -4.13 11.61
N TYR A 176 -7.61 -3.70 10.70
CA TYR A 176 -6.29 -3.26 11.11
C TYR A 176 -6.34 -1.97 11.94
N GLY A 177 -7.24 -1.04 11.61
CA GLY A 177 -7.43 0.19 12.36
C GLY A 177 -7.84 -0.10 13.81
N TYR A 178 -8.82 -0.99 14.01
CA TYR A 178 -9.25 -1.43 15.33
C TYR A 178 -8.09 -2.06 16.13
N LEU A 179 -7.32 -2.95 15.51
CA LEU A 179 -6.18 -3.60 16.15
C LEU A 179 -5.13 -2.58 16.57
N PHE A 180 -4.77 -1.64 15.71
CA PHE A 180 -3.77 -0.62 16.05
C PHE A 180 -4.26 0.38 17.11
N ILE A 181 -5.53 0.74 17.12
CA ILE A 181 -6.08 1.63 18.16
C ILE A 181 -6.06 0.92 19.52
N LYS A 182 -6.41 -0.36 19.56
CA LYS A 182 -6.58 -1.14 20.80
C LYS A 182 -5.26 -1.58 21.45
N GLU A 183 -4.26 -1.92 20.64
CA GLU A 183 -2.98 -2.45 21.14
C GLU A 183 -2.03 -1.36 21.60
N GLU A 184 -1.18 -1.69 22.57
CA GLU A 184 -0.09 -0.82 23.01
C GLU A 184 1.15 -1.06 22.15
N PHE A 185 1.84 0.04 21.84
CA PHE A 185 3.04 0.03 20.99
C PHE A 185 4.29 0.12 21.84
N PRO A 186 5.42 -0.46 21.39
CA PRO A 186 6.69 -0.23 22.00
C PRO A 186 7.01 1.29 21.99
N LYS A 187 7.63 1.75 23.05
CA LYS A 187 8.13 3.14 23.09
C LYS A 187 9.15 3.29 21.97
N THR A 188 8.92 4.25 21.08
CA THR A 188 9.90 4.61 20.07
C THR A 188 11.17 5.07 20.79
N GLN A 189 12.29 4.42 20.52
CA GLN A 189 13.57 4.91 20.98
C GLN A 189 13.84 6.19 20.18
N HIS A 190 13.73 7.35 20.85
CA HIS A 190 14.16 8.61 20.26
C HIS A 190 15.66 8.51 20.00
N ILE A 191 16.02 8.17 18.78
CA ILE A 191 17.40 8.33 18.35
C ILE A 191 17.55 9.83 18.14
N GLU A 192 18.35 10.48 18.96
CA GLU A 192 18.87 11.84 18.71
C GLU A 192 19.71 11.77 17.42
N SER A 193 19.04 11.71 16.29
CA SER A 193 19.70 11.72 15.00
C SER A 193 19.85 13.16 14.58
N ASP A 194 21.08 13.59 14.36
CA ASP A 194 21.36 14.88 13.75
C ASP A 194 20.69 14.92 12.36
N THR A 195 19.59 15.67 12.28
CA THR A 195 18.78 15.80 11.06
C THR A 195 19.63 16.27 9.87
N VAL A 196 20.66 17.08 10.12
CA VAL A 196 21.56 17.58 9.07
C VAL A 196 22.46 16.47 8.54
N LEU A 197 22.97 15.58 9.41
CA LEU A 197 23.74 14.40 9.00
C LEU A 197 22.89 13.42 8.20
N ASN A 198 21.64 13.21 8.60
CA ASN A 198 20.70 12.36 7.87
C ASN A 198 20.38 12.91 6.47
N LEU A 199 20.16 14.21 6.32
CA LEU A 199 19.94 14.83 5.02
C LEU A 199 21.17 14.74 4.11
N LYS A 200 22.39 14.90 4.66
CA LYS A 200 23.64 14.72 3.89
C LYS A 200 23.81 13.29 3.40
N SER A 201 23.36 12.28 4.16
CA SER A 201 23.47 10.88 3.75
C SER A 201 22.63 10.55 2.52
N LEU A 202 21.53 11.29 2.25
CA LEU A 202 20.71 11.15 1.05
C LEU A 202 21.47 11.48 -0.24
N PHE A 203 22.53 12.26 -0.16
CA PHE A 203 23.36 12.66 -1.31
C PHE A 203 24.63 11.82 -1.45
N THR A 204 24.77 10.75 -0.69
CA THR A 204 25.90 9.83 -0.90
C THR A 204 25.72 9.04 -2.22
N PRO A 205 26.80 8.80 -2.98
CA PRO A 205 26.70 8.08 -4.26
C PRO A 205 26.05 6.71 -4.12
N LEU A 206 26.33 5.99 -3.03
CA LEU A 206 25.73 4.69 -2.75
C LEU A 206 24.21 4.79 -2.55
N PHE A 207 23.75 5.79 -1.77
CA PHE A 207 22.32 5.99 -1.56
C PHE A 207 21.60 6.33 -2.87
N ILE A 208 22.17 7.24 -3.67
CA ILE A 208 21.60 7.63 -4.98
C ILE A 208 21.53 6.41 -5.90
N PHE A 209 22.59 5.60 -5.97
CA PHE A 209 22.62 4.39 -6.77
C PHE A 209 21.50 3.40 -6.34
N ILE A 210 21.39 3.12 -5.04
CA ILE A 210 20.35 2.24 -4.51
C ILE A 210 18.96 2.81 -4.81
N ALA A 211 18.73 4.11 -4.61
CA ALA A 211 17.47 4.78 -4.90
C ALA A 211 17.07 4.65 -6.38
N ILE A 212 18.03 4.83 -7.31
CA ILE A 212 17.78 4.64 -8.74
C ILE A 212 17.40 3.18 -9.03
N CYS A 213 18.17 2.21 -8.51
CA CYS A 213 17.87 0.79 -8.70
C CYS A 213 16.46 0.43 -8.17
N MET A 214 16.10 0.89 -6.97
CA MET A 214 14.78 0.67 -6.38
C MET A 214 13.66 1.32 -7.21
N THR A 215 13.88 2.53 -7.71
CA THR A 215 12.92 3.23 -8.57
C THR A 215 12.68 2.46 -9.87
N LEU A 216 13.76 2.03 -10.54
CA LEU A 216 13.65 1.24 -11.78
C LEU A 216 12.94 -0.09 -11.57
N THR A 217 13.27 -0.80 -10.48
CA THR A 217 12.63 -2.07 -10.13
C THR A 217 11.14 -1.87 -9.84
N ALA A 218 10.79 -0.88 -9.00
CA ALA A 218 9.40 -0.58 -8.68
C ALA A 218 8.60 -0.14 -9.93
N THR A 219 9.21 0.64 -10.83
CA THR A 219 8.55 1.05 -12.08
C THR A 219 8.31 -0.14 -13.00
N ALA A 220 9.28 -1.04 -13.15
CA ALA A 220 9.12 -2.24 -13.96
C ALA A 220 8.04 -3.18 -13.39
N GLU A 221 7.97 -3.34 -12.07
CA GLU A 221 6.99 -4.18 -11.39
C GLU A 221 5.60 -3.54 -11.41
N LEU A 222 5.45 -2.41 -10.76
CA LEU A 222 4.13 -1.81 -10.50
C LEU A 222 3.57 -1.07 -11.71
N GLY A 223 4.41 -0.47 -12.54
CA GLY A 223 3.98 0.25 -13.74
C GLY A 223 3.27 -0.67 -14.72
N THR A 224 3.87 -1.84 -15.02
CA THR A 224 3.26 -2.83 -15.90
C THR A 224 1.97 -3.42 -15.33
N GLN A 225 1.93 -3.69 -14.01
CA GLN A 225 0.75 -4.24 -13.34
C GLN A 225 -0.48 -3.32 -13.42
N GLN A 226 -0.28 -2.00 -13.33
CA GLN A 226 -1.38 -1.03 -13.39
C GLN A 226 -2.04 -0.92 -14.78
N TRP A 227 -1.30 -1.26 -15.82
CA TRP A 227 -1.80 -1.21 -17.20
C TRP A 227 -2.17 -2.59 -17.77
N LEU A 228 -2.13 -3.64 -16.95
CA LEU A 228 -2.37 -5.00 -17.40
C LEU A 228 -3.78 -5.19 -17.99
N THR A 229 -4.79 -4.58 -17.36
CA THR A 229 -6.20 -4.68 -17.82
C THR A 229 -6.37 -4.11 -19.23
N PRO A 230 -6.07 -2.84 -19.51
CA PRO A 230 -6.25 -2.31 -20.86
C PRO A 230 -5.32 -2.93 -21.89
N LEU A 231 -4.15 -3.46 -21.50
CA LEU A 231 -3.23 -4.15 -22.41
C LEU A 231 -3.75 -5.53 -22.84
N LEU A 232 -4.40 -6.26 -21.94
CA LEU A 232 -4.87 -7.62 -22.18
C LEU A 232 -6.34 -7.72 -22.59
N GLU A 233 -7.08 -6.64 -22.52
CA GLU A 233 -8.53 -6.60 -22.82
C GLU A 233 -8.87 -7.20 -24.19
N LYS A 234 -8.02 -6.95 -25.20
CA LYS A 234 -8.19 -7.44 -26.57
C LYS A 234 -7.66 -8.86 -26.80
N SER A 235 -6.97 -9.45 -25.81
CA SER A 235 -6.32 -10.77 -25.98
C SER A 235 -7.24 -11.96 -25.64
N GLY A 236 -8.42 -11.69 -25.07
CA GLY A 236 -9.33 -12.73 -24.54
C GLY A 236 -8.84 -13.37 -23.23
N ALA A 237 -7.71 -12.93 -22.67
CA ALA A 237 -7.21 -13.41 -21.40
C ALA A 237 -7.84 -12.62 -20.24
N SER A 238 -7.92 -13.23 -19.05
CA SER A 238 -8.38 -12.53 -17.84
C SER A 238 -7.22 -11.75 -17.20
N PRO A 239 -7.20 -10.40 -17.29
CA PRO A 239 -6.07 -9.61 -16.78
C PRO A 239 -5.84 -9.81 -15.27
N MET A 240 -6.92 -9.88 -14.49
CA MET A 240 -6.81 -10.06 -13.04
C MET A 240 -6.30 -11.44 -12.64
N LEU A 241 -6.64 -12.49 -13.42
CA LEU A 241 -6.08 -13.81 -13.19
C LEU A 241 -4.57 -13.85 -13.52
N ILE A 242 -4.16 -13.20 -14.59
CA ILE A 242 -2.74 -13.08 -14.96
C ILE A 242 -1.97 -12.30 -13.88
N LEU A 243 -2.52 -11.19 -13.39
CA LEU A 243 -1.92 -10.44 -12.29
C LEU A 243 -1.78 -11.31 -11.03
N ALA A 244 -2.81 -12.06 -10.66
CA ALA A 244 -2.76 -12.98 -9.53
C ALA A 244 -1.69 -14.08 -9.70
N LEU A 245 -1.53 -14.63 -10.89
CA LEU A 245 -0.52 -15.66 -11.18
C LEU A 245 0.90 -15.10 -11.10
N ILE A 246 1.18 -13.95 -11.74
CA ILE A 246 2.50 -13.32 -11.72
C ILE A 246 2.90 -12.99 -10.28
N THR A 247 2.02 -12.34 -9.54
CA THR A 247 2.30 -11.93 -8.15
C THR A 247 2.29 -13.11 -7.18
N GLY A 248 1.52 -14.16 -7.47
CA GLY A 248 1.55 -15.40 -6.70
C GLY A 248 2.90 -16.12 -6.78
N ILE A 249 3.49 -16.21 -7.98
CA ILE A 249 4.85 -16.75 -8.17
C ILE A 249 5.88 -15.89 -7.41
N MET A 250 5.73 -14.56 -7.45
CA MET A 250 6.60 -13.65 -6.70
C MET A 250 6.47 -13.85 -5.18
N ALA A 251 5.24 -14.02 -4.66
CA ALA A 251 5.02 -14.30 -3.25
C ALA A 251 5.71 -15.59 -2.80
N VAL A 252 5.61 -16.65 -3.61
CA VAL A 252 6.30 -17.92 -3.37
C VAL A 252 7.81 -17.71 -3.35
N GLY A 253 8.38 -16.99 -4.34
CA GLY A 253 9.80 -16.67 -4.38
C GLY A 253 10.27 -15.93 -3.14
N ARG A 254 9.54 -14.91 -2.68
CA ARG A 254 9.87 -14.15 -1.46
C ARG A 254 9.76 -14.98 -0.17
N TYR A 255 8.88 -15.99 -0.14
CA TYR A 255 8.73 -16.85 1.03
C TYR A 255 9.95 -17.78 1.22
N PHE A 256 10.57 -18.21 0.13
CA PHE A 256 11.74 -19.10 0.16
C PHE A 256 13.10 -18.36 0.15
N ALA A 257 13.13 -17.04 -0.06
CA ALA A 257 14.32 -16.18 0.01
C ALA A 257 14.69 -15.82 1.45
#